data_e991d763ec9fd75a0ecb0caa396ee1ba
#
_entry.id   e991d763ec9fd75a0ecb0caa396ee1ba
#
_cell.length_a   1.000
_cell.length_b   1.000
_cell.length_c   1.000
_cell.angle_alpha   90.00
_cell.angle_beta   90.00
_cell.angle_gamma   90.00
#
_symmetry.space_group_name_H-M   'P 1'
#
loop_
_entity.id
_entity.type
_entity.pdbx_description
1 polymer ?
#
loop_
_entity_poly.entity_id
_entity_poly.type
_entity_poly.pdbx_seq_one_letter_code
_entity_poly.pdbx_strand_id
1 'polypeptide(L)'
;CMSYMIQRKGQKEKLLFCSETVGAPAGSRFIPVALVSFQSAVDSIDRMESLKPDGLLFCHHGYEKPDQKIWHKMREAYSLAKERYVRELESGKSEQEMIRDLEQYYWTEEVRKYQPHKAFEENTKHMLQVIRREICQKGEVG
;
A
#
# COMPACT_ATOMS: atom_id res chain seq x y z
N CYS A 1 -0.37 -7.37 -9.51
CA CYS A 1 0.91 -6.65 -9.58
C CYS A 1 2.05 -7.63 -9.53
N MET A 2 3.12 -7.38 -10.27
CA MET A 2 4.35 -8.17 -10.25
C MET A 2 5.52 -7.27 -9.88
N SER A 3 6.43 -7.81 -9.06
CA SER A 3 7.69 -7.17 -8.72
C SER A 3 8.83 -7.94 -9.35
N TYR A 4 9.88 -7.23 -9.75
CA TYR A 4 11.00 -7.82 -10.47
C TYR A 4 12.32 -7.50 -9.78
N MET A 5 13.14 -8.55 -9.55
CA MET A 5 14.52 -8.36 -9.16
C MET A 5 15.37 -8.21 -10.42
N ILE A 6 16.12 -7.13 -10.49
CA ILE A 6 17.02 -6.81 -11.60
C ILE A 6 18.45 -6.88 -11.08
N GLN A 7 19.27 -7.72 -11.70
CA GLN A 7 20.69 -7.80 -11.43
C GLN A 7 21.46 -7.79 -12.74
N ARG A 8 22.36 -6.84 -12.90
CA ARG A 8 23.21 -6.77 -14.10
C ARG A 8 24.27 -7.87 -14.05
N LYS A 9 24.49 -8.53 -15.19
CA LYS A 9 25.54 -9.56 -15.31
C LYS A 9 26.90 -9.00 -14.90
N GLY A 10 27.57 -9.67 -13.96
CA GLY A 10 28.88 -9.25 -13.44
C GLY A 10 28.82 -8.19 -12.33
N GLN A 11 27.66 -7.70 -11.95
CA GLN A 11 27.48 -6.82 -10.79
C GLN A 11 26.79 -7.57 -9.64
N LYS A 12 27.16 -7.21 -8.40
CA LYS A 12 26.52 -7.79 -7.21
C LYS A 12 25.24 -7.09 -6.80
N GLU A 13 25.08 -5.85 -7.23
CA GLU A 13 23.93 -5.00 -6.87
C GLU A 13 22.61 -5.57 -7.40
N LYS A 14 21.63 -5.65 -6.53
CA LYS A 14 20.26 -6.13 -6.79
C LYS A 14 19.29 -4.98 -6.66
N LEU A 15 18.61 -4.63 -7.74
CA LEU A 15 17.55 -3.63 -7.73
C LEU A 15 16.19 -4.32 -7.75
N LEU A 16 15.32 -3.98 -6.82
CA LEU A 16 13.96 -4.49 -6.77
C LEU A 16 12.99 -3.44 -7.33
N PHE A 17 12.35 -3.76 -8.43
CA PHE A 17 11.21 -3.02 -8.94
C PHE A 17 9.96 -3.43 -8.17
N CYS A 18 9.47 -2.53 -7.30
CA CYS A 18 8.44 -2.86 -6.32
C CYS A 18 7.02 -2.87 -6.90
N SER A 19 6.81 -2.25 -8.08
CA SER A 19 5.45 -2.01 -8.56
C SER A 19 4.62 -1.21 -7.52
N GLU A 20 3.31 -1.32 -7.53
CA GLU A 20 2.43 -0.70 -6.53
C GLU A 20 2.10 -1.63 -5.35
N THR A 21 2.73 -2.81 -5.29
CA THR A 21 2.43 -3.84 -4.29
C THR A 21 2.74 -3.40 -2.87
N VAL A 22 3.71 -2.52 -2.69
CA VAL A 22 4.18 -2.05 -1.37
C VAL A 22 3.64 -0.67 -1.00
N GLY A 23 2.67 -0.17 -1.75
CA GLY A 23 2.19 1.19 -1.63
C GLY A 23 3.10 2.21 -2.34
N ALA A 24 2.77 3.47 -2.20
CA ALA A 24 3.48 4.57 -2.83
C ALA A 24 4.09 5.50 -1.78
N PRO A 25 5.39 5.83 -1.86
CA PRO A 25 5.96 6.85 -1.01
C PRO A 25 5.36 8.22 -1.34
N ALA A 26 4.95 8.97 -0.32
CA ALA A 26 4.38 10.30 -0.44
C ALA A 26 4.94 11.19 0.69
N GLY A 27 6.02 11.90 0.39
CA GLY A 27 6.76 12.66 1.39
C GLY A 27 7.35 11.73 2.48
N SER A 28 6.99 11.98 3.74
CA SER A 28 7.44 11.16 4.87
C SER A 28 6.59 9.90 5.12
N ARG A 29 5.52 9.67 4.34
CA ARG A 29 4.55 8.59 4.52
C ARG A 29 4.57 7.61 3.37
N PHE A 30 4.02 6.44 3.60
CA PHE A 30 3.60 5.50 2.56
C PHE A 30 2.08 5.51 2.44
N ILE A 31 1.57 5.56 1.22
CA ILE A 31 0.15 5.43 0.92
C ILE A 31 -0.11 3.99 0.50
N PRO A 32 -0.79 3.20 1.31
CA PRO A 32 -1.05 1.80 0.99
C PRO A 32 -2.08 1.67 -0.12
N VAL A 33 -1.87 0.68 -0.98
CA VAL A 33 -2.81 0.29 -2.04
C VAL A 33 -3.01 -1.21 -1.98
N ALA A 34 -4.09 -1.67 -1.36
CA ALA A 34 -4.41 -3.09 -1.21
C ALA A 34 -5.55 -3.47 -2.16
N LEU A 35 -5.22 -3.94 -3.36
CA LEU A 35 -6.22 -4.27 -4.39
C LEU A 35 -6.77 -5.70 -4.29
N VAL A 36 -6.12 -6.58 -3.53
CA VAL A 36 -6.55 -7.98 -3.35
C VAL A 36 -6.81 -8.29 -1.89
N SER A 37 -5.81 -8.03 -1.03
CA SER A 37 -5.85 -8.29 0.40
C SER A 37 -4.78 -7.44 1.10
N PHE A 38 -5.10 -6.88 2.26
CA PHE A 38 -4.12 -6.18 3.11
C PHE A 38 -3.07 -7.15 3.64
N GLN A 39 -3.47 -8.37 4.01
CA GLN A 39 -2.52 -9.38 4.48
C GLN A 39 -1.54 -9.77 3.37
N SER A 40 -2.03 -10.04 2.15
CA SER A 40 -1.16 -10.38 1.02
C SER A 40 -0.18 -9.25 0.66
N ALA A 41 -0.55 -7.99 0.88
CA ALA A 41 0.35 -6.87 0.68
C ALA A 41 1.49 -6.88 1.71
N VAL A 42 1.18 -7.11 2.99
CA VAL A 42 2.19 -7.25 4.05
C VAL A 42 3.10 -8.45 3.80
N ASP A 43 2.54 -9.60 3.45
CA ASP A 43 3.32 -10.80 3.10
C ASP A 43 4.27 -10.55 1.92
N SER A 44 3.84 -9.70 0.97
CA SER A 44 4.67 -9.29 -0.17
C SER A 44 5.83 -8.39 0.27
N ILE A 45 5.60 -7.46 1.21
CA ILE A 45 6.65 -6.62 1.80
C ILE A 45 7.69 -7.50 2.50
N ASP A 46 7.26 -8.48 3.31
CA ASP A 46 8.16 -9.41 4.00
C ASP A 46 9.01 -10.24 3.03
N ARG A 47 8.37 -10.72 1.97
CA ARG A 47 9.07 -11.45 0.91
C ARG A 47 10.11 -10.58 0.22
N MET A 48 9.77 -9.33 -0.11
CA MET A 48 10.68 -8.39 -0.77
C MET A 48 11.87 -8.04 0.12
N GLU A 49 11.64 -7.78 1.42
CA GLU A 49 12.72 -7.54 2.39
C GLU A 49 13.66 -8.75 2.51
N SER A 50 13.11 -9.98 2.50
CA SER A 50 13.89 -11.21 2.60
C SER A 50 14.85 -11.41 1.42
N LEU A 51 14.58 -10.81 0.25
CA LEU A 51 15.46 -10.82 -0.92
C LEU A 51 16.71 -9.96 -0.75
N LYS A 52 16.72 -9.09 0.26
CA LYS A 52 17.83 -8.16 0.58
C LYS A 52 18.28 -7.37 -0.66
N PRO A 53 17.39 -6.58 -1.27
CA PRO A 53 17.76 -5.73 -2.38
C PRO A 53 18.67 -4.60 -1.92
N ASP A 54 19.58 -4.16 -2.80
CA ASP A 54 20.44 -3.01 -2.56
C ASP A 54 19.77 -1.68 -2.92
N GLY A 55 18.70 -1.73 -3.72
CA GLY A 55 17.89 -0.58 -4.10
C GLY A 55 16.44 -0.96 -4.40
N LEU A 56 15.52 -0.03 -4.16
CA LEU A 56 14.10 -0.11 -4.46
C LEU A 56 13.74 0.88 -5.56
N LEU A 57 13.02 0.41 -6.57
CA LEU A 57 12.49 1.23 -7.66
C LEU A 57 10.97 1.26 -7.57
N PHE A 58 10.39 2.42 -7.29
CA PHE A 58 8.95 2.65 -7.24
C PHE A 58 8.45 3.21 -8.56
N CYS A 59 7.28 2.77 -9.03
CA CYS A 59 6.73 3.13 -10.34
C CYS A 59 6.68 4.63 -10.61
N HIS A 60 6.28 5.45 -9.62
CA HIS A 60 6.03 6.87 -9.77
C HIS A 60 6.93 7.75 -8.89
N HIS A 61 7.81 7.14 -8.09
CA HIS A 61 8.52 7.83 -7.02
C HIS A 61 10.04 7.64 -7.07
N GLY A 62 10.53 6.92 -8.10
CA GLY A 62 11.96 6.77 -8.36
C GLY A 62 12.65 5.74 -7.47
N TYR A 63 13.90 6.04 -7.13
CA TYR A 63 14.81 5.14 -6.42
C TYR A 63 14.86 5.50 -4.93
N GLU A 64 14.84 4.46 -4.09
CA GLU A 64 15.11 4.54 -2.66
C GLU A 64 16.10 3.46 -2.24
N LYS A 65 17.02 3.82 -1.35
CA LYS A 65 17.91 2.85 -0.72
C LYS A 65 17.18 2.18 0.44
N PRO A 66 17.03 0.83 0.42
CA PRO A 66 16.33 0.16 1.50
C PRO A 66 17.15 0.20 2.79
N ASP A 67 16.45 0.53 3.88
CA ASP A 67 16.90 0.37 5.25
C ASP A 67 15.78 -0.29 6.08
N GLN A 68 16.08 -0.65 7.32
CA GLN A 68 15.05 -1.24 8.19
C GLN A 68 13.86 -0.30 8.41
N LYS A 69 14.07 1.01 8.37
CA LYS A 69 13.02 2.01 8.60
C LYS A 69 12.02 2.03 7.45
N ILE A 70 12.46 1.86 6.19
CA ILE A 70 11.56 1.90 5.04
C ILE A 70 10.61 0.68 5.06
N TRP A 71 11.12 -0.51 5.38
CA TRP A 71 10.31 -1.72 5.50
C TRP A 71 9.30 -1.62 6.64
N HIS A 72 9.74 -1.08 7.79
CA HIS A 72 8.86 -0.83 8.92
C HIS A 72 7.76 0.16 8.56
N LYS A 73 8.09 1.30 7.94
CA LYS A 73 7.10 2.30 7.48
C LYS A 73 6.06 1.73 6.52
N MET A 74 6.49 0.85 5.60
CA MET A 74 5.56 0.18 4.70
C MET A 74 4.54 -0.67 5.47
N ARG A 75 5.00 -1.54 6.39
CA ARG A 75 4.12 -2.38 7.21
C ARG A 75 3.17 -1.56 8.08
N GLU A 76 3.72 -0.56 8.75
CA GLU A 76 2.95 0.36 9.60
C GLU A 76 1.85 1.06 8.80
N ALA A 77 2.16 1.55 7.59
CA ALA A 77 1.18 2.18 6.72
C ALA A 77 0.01 1.25 6.37
N TYR A 78 0.29 -0.03 6.06
CA TYR A 78 -0.76 -1.02 5.80
C TYR A 78 -1.57 -1.37 7.04
N SER A 79 -0.94 -1.52 8.21
CA SER A 79 -1.63 -1.77 9.48
C SER A 79 -2.57 -0.62 9.85
N LEU A 80 -2.06 0.60 9.86
CA LEU A 80 -2.84 1.81 10.16
C LEU A 80 -3.98 2.03 9.16
N ALA A 81 -3.73 1.76 7.87
CA ALA A 81 -4.78 1.86 6.87
C ALA A 81 -5.87 0.83 7.11
N LYS A 82 -5.52 -0.42 7.36
CA LYS A 82 -6.50 -1.47 7.66
C LYS A 82 -7.39 -1.08 8.83
N GLU A 83 -6.80 -0.64 9.94
CA GLU A 83 -7.54 -0.19 11.12
C GLU A 83 -8.48 0.98 10.80
N ARG A 84 -8.04 1.94 9.98
CA ARG A 84 -8.85 3.09 9.58
C ARG A 84 -10.01 2.67 8.69
N TYR A 85 -9.77 1.85 7.69
CA TYR A 85 -10.82 1.35 6.80
C TYR A 85 -11.85 0.50 7.55
N VAL A 86 -11.44 -0.31 8.51
CA VAL A 86 -12.35 -1.07 9.40
C VAL A 86 -13.23 -0.10 10.20
N ARG A 87 -12.65 0.92 10.83
CA ARG A 87 -13.41 1.93 11.57
C ARG A 87 -14.43 2.67 10.71
N GLU A 88 -14.08 3.01 9.48
CA GLU A 88 -15.04 3.63 8.55
C GLU A 88 -16.22 2.69 8.25
N LEU A 89 -15.95 1.41 7.99
CA LEU A 89 -17.00 0.42 7.74
C LEU A 89 -17.91 0.18 8.94
N GLU A 90 -17.39 0.26 10.16
CA GLU A 90 -18.14 0.09 11.41
C GLU A 90 -18.90 1.37 11.81
N SER A 91 -18.63 2.50 11.19
CA SER A 91 -19.20 3.81 11.56
C SER A 91 -20.67 3.98 11.20
N GLY A 92 -21.24 3.13 10.37
CA GLY A 92 -22.60 3.24 9.85
C GLY A 92 -22.80 4.35 8.81
N LYS A 93 -21.73 5.01 8.36
CA LYS A 93 -21.76 6.05 7.33
C LYS A 93 -22.09 5.47 5.95
N SER A 94 -22.60 6.31 5.07
CA SER A 94 -22.70 5.99 3.65
C SER A 94 -21.31 5.84 3.02
N GLU A 95 -21.22 5.09 1.91
CA GLU A 95 -19.94 4.90 1.20
C GLU A 95 -19.31 6.24 0.78
N GLN A 96 -20.13 7.21 0.38
CA GLN A 96 -19.65 8.53 -0.01
C GLN A 96 -19.05 9.32 1.18
N GLU A 97 -19.62 9.18 2.37
CA GLU A 97 -19.08 9.81 3.58
C GLU A 97 -17.77 9.15 3.99
N MET A 98 -17.70 7.83 3.96
CA MET A 98 -16.46 7.09 4.23
C MET A 98 -15.33 7.50 3.27
N ILE A 99 -15.63 7.63 1.98
CA ILE A 99 -14.63 8.06 0.98
C ILE A 99 -14.15 9.48 1.28
N ARG A 100 -15.05 10.42 1.62
CA ARG A 100 -14.65 11.79 1.98
C ARG A 100 -13.75 11.84 3.21
N ASP A 101 -14.03 11.04 4.23
CA ASP A 101 -13.22 11.00 5.44
C ASP A 101 -11.84 10.41 5.17
N LEU A 102 -11.77 9.34 4.35
CA LEU A 102 -10.51 8.76 3.90
C LEU A 102 -9.71 9.72 2.99
N GLU A 103 -10.40 10.48 2.15
CA GLU A 103 -9.82 11.52 1.31
C GLU A 103 -9.13 12.60 2.15
N GLN A 104 -9.79 13.14 3.18
CA GLN A 104 -9.21 14.14 4.07
C GLN A 104 -7.90 13.68 4.72
N TYR A 105 -7.74 12.38 4.92
CA TYR A 105 -6.57 11.80 5.54
C TYR A 105 -5.46 11.40 4.55
N TYR A 106 -5.82 10.82 3.42
CA TYR A 106 -4.86 10.23 2.49
C TYR A 106 -4.56 11.08 1.26
N TRP A 107 -5.49 11.90 0.77
CA TRP A 107 -5.31 12.67 -0.45
C TRP A 107 -4.63 14.02 -0.19
N THR A 108 -3.40 13.94 0.29
CA THR A 108 -2.52 15.08 0.62
C THR A 108 -2.01 15.78 -0.65
N GLU A 109 -1.35 16.94 -0.48
CA GLU A 109 -0.71 17.64 -1.61
C GLU A 109 0.31 16.78 -2.35
N GLU A 110 1.07 15.93 -1.62
CA GLU A 110 2.01 14.99 -2.22
C GLU A 110 1.31 13.97 -3.09
N VAL A 111 0.22 13.40 -2.62
CA VAL A 111 -0.57 12.40 -3.38
C VAL A 111 -1.19 13.02 -4.62
N ARG A 112 -1.70 14.26 -4.52
CA ARG A 112 -2.30 15.00 -5.65
C ARG A 112 -1.34 15.20 -6.83
N LYS A 113 -0.03 15.23 -6.58
CA LYS A 113 0.98 15.35 -7.65
C LYS A 113 1.05 14.15 -8.57
N TYR A 114 0.68 12.97 -8.06
CA TYR A 114 0.88 11.69 -8.76
C TYR A 114 -0.42 10.94 -9.06
N GLN A 115 -1.49 11.23 -8.31
CA GLN A 115 -2.75 10.51 -8.41
C GLN A 115 -3.90 11.47 -8.72
N PRO A 116 -4.62 11.31 -9.85
CA PRO A 116 -5.85 12.04 -10.12
C PRO A 116 -6.93 11.72 -9.07
N HIS A 117 -7.76 12.70 -8.72
CA HIS A 117 -8.83 12.56 -7.72
C HIS A 117 -9.74 11.35 -7.98
N LYS A 118 -10.19 11.19 -9.23
CA LYS A 118 -11.04 10.06 -9.62
C LYS A 118 -10.37 8.71 -9.38
N ALA A 119 -9.06 8.59 -9.65
CA ALA A 119 -8.32 7.36 -9.38
C ALA A 119 -8.19 7.10 -7.87
N PHE A 120 -8.03 8.14 -7.06
CA PHE A 120 -8.06 8.02 -5.60
C PHE A 120 -9.41 7.49 -5.10
N GLU A 121 -10.53 8.06 -5.56
CA GLU A 121 -11.87 7.61 -5.19
C GLU A 121 -12.10 6.14 -5.56
N GLU A 122 -11.76 5.73 -6.78
CA GLU A 122 -11.93 4.35 -7.24
C GLU A 122 -11.07 3.36 -6.43
N ASN A 123 -9.82 3.71 -6.15
CA ASN A 123 -8.95 2.90 -5.30
C ASN A 123 -9.50 2.79 -3.87
N THR A 124 -10.02 3.89 -3.32
CA THR A 124 -10.61 3.92 -1.97
C THR A 124 -11.85 3.03 -1.89
N LYS A 125 -12.77 3.13 -2.87
CA LYS A 125 -13.92 2.23 -2.98
C LYS A 125 -13.50 0.76 -3.03
N HIS A 126 -12.50 0.48 -3.85
CA HIS A 126 -12.00 -0.88 -4.00
C HIS A 126 -11.40 -1.41 -2.69
N MET A 127 -10.61 -0.61 -1.99
CA MET A 127 -10.06 -1.00 -0.68
C MET A 127 -11.14 -1.21 0.39
N LEU A 128 -12.20 -0.40 0.41
CA LEU A 128 -13.37 -0.66 1.26
C LEU A 128 -14.00 -2.03 0.98
N GLN A 129 -14.14 -2.42 -0.29
CA GLN A 129 -14.65 -3.73 -0.68
C GLN A 129 -13.70 -4.87 -0.27
N VAL A 130 -12.38 -4.66 -0.38
CA VAL A 130 -11.37 -5.63 0.07
C VAL A 130 -11.52 -5.89 1.56
N ILE A 131 -11.60 -4.84 2.39
CA ILE A 131 -11.76 -4.98 3.85
C ILE A 131 -13.09 -5.64 4.20
N ARG A 132 -14.21 -5.28 3.56
CA ARG A 132 -15.50 -5.95 3.78
C ARG A 132 -15.38 -7.46 3.58
N ARG A 133 -14.73 -7.91 2.49
CA ARG A 133 -14.50 -9.34 2.24
C ARG A 133 -13.63 -9.99 3.31
N GLU A 134 -12.55 -9.33 3.74
CA GLU A 134 -11.67 -9.85 4.80
C GLU A 134 -12.38 -9.98 6.16
N ILE A 135 -13.31 -9.08 6.49
CA ILE A 135 -14.10 -9.14 7.71
C ILE A 135 -15.11 -10.30 7.64
N CYS A 136 -15.85 -10.42 6.53
CA CYS A 136 -16.83 -11.49 6.35
C CYS A 136 -16.18 -12.88 6.44
N GLN A 137 -15.04 -13.08 5.78
CA GLN A 137 -14.32 -14.37 5.81
C GLN A 137 -13.81 -14.75 7.21
N LYS A 138 -13.53 -13.78 8.07
CA LYS A 138 -13.13 -14.05 9.46
C LYS A 138 -14.31 -14.39 10.36
N GLY A 139 -15.50 -13.90 10.05
CA GLY A 139 -16.73 -14.18 10.80
C GLY A 139 -17.34 -15.56 10.50
N GLU A 140 -16.98 -16.20 9.38
CA GLU A 140 -17.46 -17.53 9.00
C GLU A 140 -16.62 -18.68 9.58
N VAL A 141 -15.49 -18.39 10.22
CA VAL A 141 -14.53 -19.36 10.80
C VAL A 141 -14.61 -19.39 12.33
N GLY A 142 -15.64 -18.80 12.91
CA GLY A 142 -15.91 -18.77 14.36
C GLY A 142 -16.97 -19.78 14.79
#